data_28c84360ac2a592705a0c9edd046c98f
#
_entry.id   28c84360ac2a592705a0c9edd046c98f
#
_cell.length_a   1.000
_cell.length_b   1.000
_cell.length_c   1.000
_cell.angle_alpha   90.00
_cell.angle_beta   90.00
_cell.angle_gamma   90.00
#
_symmetry.space_group_name_H-M   'P 1'
#
loop_
_entity.id
_entity.type
_entity.pdbx_description
1 polymer ?
#
loop_
_entity_poly.entity_id
_entity_poly.type
_entity_poly.pdbx_seq_one_letter_code
_entity_poly.pdbx_strand_id
1 'polypeptide(L)'
;MIELHGWLSIVETYKNEDFIPQEEIEKIQEQVKFIIQNNTCDLEILYQNGTPFLNTLVCCNHNTTQAKQIIEVYTKISEIATGSYGMIYVWDDEDKNYYNHFQTYIFKKGQCEYKIDTNFSPCIPTIEDAFID
;
A
#
# COMPACT_ATOMS: atom_id res chain seq x y z
N MET A 1 -9.13 10.44 -13.05
CA MET A 1 -9.38 9.11 -12.44
C MET A 1 -8.16 8.65 -11.66
N ILE A 2 -8.38 8.11 -10.49
CA ILE A 2 -7.36 7.41 -9.71
C ILE A 2 -7.77 5.97 -9.57
N GLU A 3 -6.82 5.07 -9.84
CA GLU A 3 -6.93 3.65 -9.57
C GLU A 3 -5.82 3.25 -8.61
N LEU A 4 -6.17 2.68 -7.46
CA LEU A 4 -5.22 2.28 -6.43
C LEU A 4 -5.44 0.83 -6.06
N HIS A 5 -4.35 0.06 -6.06
CA HIS A 5 -4.32 -1.33 -5.63
C HIS A 5 -3.29 -1.46 -4.53
N GLY A 6 -3.68 -1.98 -3.38
CA GLY A 6 -2.75 -2.12 -2.27
C GLY A 6 -2.95 -3.40 -1.49
N TRP A 7 -1.87 -3.92 -0.98
CA TRP A 7 -1.88 -5.03 -0.04
C TRP A 7 -0.70 -4.89 0.92
N LEU A 8 -0.91 -5.34 2.15
CA LEU A 8 0.13 -5.33 3.17
C LEU A 8 -0.05 -6.54 4.07
N SER A 9 0.98 -7.39 4.14
CA SER A 9 1.06 -8.44 5.15
C SER A 9 1.57 -7.81 6.44
N ILE A 10 0.78 -7.86 7.50
CA ILE A 10 1.12 -7.19 8.76
C ILE A 10 1.86 -8.18 9.65
N VAL A 11 3.12 -7.86 9.92
CA VAL A 11 4.00 -8.66 10.77
C VAL A 11 4.69 -7.71 11.76
N GLU A 12 4.63 -8.02 13.03
CA GLU A 12 5.03 -7.11 14.10
C GLU A 12 6.49 -6.68 14.00
N THR A 13 7.39 -7.59 13.62
CA THR A 13 8.82 -7.29 13.54
C THR A 13 9.50 -8.12 12.47
N TYR A 14 10.54 -7.55 11.84
CA TYR A 14 11.44 -8.30 10.97
C TYR A 14 12.58 -8.95 11.74
N LYS A 15 12.70 -8.63 13.02
CA LYS A 15 13.70 -9.21 13.91
C LYS A 15 13.22 -10.56 14.44
N ASN A 16 14.14 -11.37 14.95
CA ASN A 16 13.79 -12.64 15.57
C ASN A 16 12.90 -12.40 16.79
N GLU A 17 11.69 -12.94 16.75
CA GLU A 17 10.69 -12.79 17.81
C GLU A 17 11.17 -13.35 19.17
N ASP A 18 12.08 -14.33 19.16
CA ASP A 18 12.63 -14.92 20.37
C ASP A 18 13.39 -13.90 21.23
N PHE A 19 13.85 -12.80 20.65
CA PHE A 19 14.57 -11.75 21.33
C PHE A 19 13.72 -10.52 21.66
N ILE A 20 12.41 -10.57 21.38
CA ILE A 20 11.51 -9.45 21.64
C ILE A 20 10.51 -9.87 22.71
N PRO A 21 10.36 -9.08 23.80
CA PRO A 21 9.38 -9.36 24.84
C PRO A 21 7.96 -9.43 24.27
N GLN A 22 7.16 -10.37 24.78
CA GLN A 22 5.77 -10.52 24.34
C GLN A 22 4.95 -9.24 24.57
N GLU A 23 5.26 -8.49 25.62
CA GLU A 23 4.61 -7.20 25.88
C GLU A 23 4.81 -6.20 24.75
N GLU A 24 5.99 -6.20 24.15
CA GLU A 24 6.30 -5.31 23.02
C GLU A 24 5.55 -5.73 21.78
N ILE A 25 5.45 -7.03 21.52
CA ILE A 25 4.65 -7.58 20.42
C ILE A 25 3.18 -7.18 20.56
N GLU A 26 2.62 -7.35 21.75
CA GLU A 26 1.22 -6.98 22.04
C GLU A 26 0.98 -5.48 21.88
N LYS A 27 1.94 -4.66 22.28
CA LYS A 27 1.88 -3.21 22.11
C LYS A 27 1.84 -2.82 20.64
N ILE A 28 2.66 -3.47 19.82
CA ILE A 28 2.66 -3.25 18.35
C ILE A 28 1.29 -3.62 17.78
N GLN A 29 0.75 -4.77 18.16
CA GLN A 29 -0.57 -5.23 17.71
C GLN A 29 -1.67 -4.24 18.07
N GLU A 30 -1.65 -3.70 19.30
CA GLU A 30 -2.62 -2.70 19.76
C GLU A 30 -2.52 -1.40 18.97
N GLN A 31 -1.30 -0.93 18.72
CA GLN A 31 -1.06 0.29 17.95
C GLN A 31 -1.55 0.15 16.50
N VAL A 32 -1.27 -0.98 15.86
CA VAL A 32 -1.76 -1.28 14.51
C VAL A 32 -3.29 -1.30 14.49
N LYS A 33 -3.90 -1.99 15.45
CA LYS A 33 -5.35 -2.08 15.57
C LYS A 33 -5.98 -0.70 15.75
N PHE A 34 -5.37 0.16 16.56
CA PHE A 34 -5.83 1.54 16.78
C PHE A 34 -5.81 2.33 15.46
N ILE A 35 -4.73 2.23 14.69
CA ILE A 35 -4.61 2.91 13.39
C ILE A 35 -5.71 2.44 12.45
N ILE A 36 -5.94 1.15 12.35
CA ILE A 36 -6.94 0.57 11.46
C ILE A 36 -8.35 1.00 11.86
N GLN A 37 -8.65 1.00 13.15
CA GLN A 37 -10.00 1.35 13.65
C GLN A 37 -10.30 2.84 13.54
N ASN A 38 -9.29 3.69 13.58
CA ASN A 38 -9.46 5.14 13.60
C ASN A 38 -9.17 5.84 12.27
N ASN A 39 -8.94 5.09 11.20
CA ASN A 39 -8.78 5.69 9.90
C ASN A 39 -10.15 5.98 9.28
N THR A 40 -10.16 6.92 8.32
CA THR A 40 -11.36 7.26 7.55
C THR A 40 -11.34 6.67 6.15
N CYS A 41 -10.30 5.88 5.85
CA CYS A 41 -10.14 5.24 4.55
C CYS A 41 -10.92 3.94 4.48
N ASP A 42 -11.23 3.55 3.25
CA ASP A 42 -11.88 2.27 2.97
C ASP A 42 -10.81 1.17 2.92
N LEU A 43 -10.59 0.53 4.05
CA LEU A 43 -9.60 -0.54 4.21
C LEU A 43 -10.29 -1.86 4.55
N GLU A 44 -9.89 -2.91 3.87
CA GLU A 44 -10.34 -4.26 4.14
C GLU A 44 -9.23 -5.04 4.84
N ILE A 45 -9.57 -5.74 5.94
CA ILE A 45 -8.64 -6.62 6.63
C ILE A 45 -9.06 -8.05 6.40
N LEU A 46 -8.14 -8.85 5.89
CA LEU A 46 -8.32 -10.27 5.66
C LEU A 46 -7.36 -11.05 6.54
N TYR A 47 -7.82 -12.18 7.09
CA TYR A 47 -6.98 -13.08 7.86
C TYR A 47 -6.77 -14.36 7.05
N GLN A 48 -5.51 -14.65 6.74
CA GLN A 48 -5.13 -15.85 6.02
C GLN A 48 -4.06 -16.59 6.83
N ASN A 49 -4.35 -17.81 7.20
CA ASN A 49 -3.43 -18.62 8.00
C ASN A 49 -2.94 -17.90 9.27
N GLY A 50 -3.87 -17.20 9.93
CA GLY A 50 -3.59 -16.45 11.16
C GLY A 50 -2.88 -15.11 10.99
N THR A 51 -2.51 -14.74 9.77
CA THR A 51 -1.84 -13.48 9.49
C THR A 51 -2.85 -12.43 8.99
N PRO A 52 -2.84 -11.22 9.56
CA PRO A 52 -3.67 -10.14 9.06
C PRO A 52 -3.05 -9.51 7.81
N PHE A 53 -3.90 -9.26 6.81
CA PHE A 53 -3.52 -8.58 5.58
C PHE A 53 -4.45 -7.38 5.36
N LEU A 54 -3.88 -6.25 5.01
CA LEU A 54 -4.66 -5.18 4.41
C LEU A 54 -4.80 -5.45 2.92
N ASN A 55 -6.00 -5.23 2.41
CA ASN A 55 -6.29 -5.32 0.99
C ASN A 55 -7.11 -4.10 0.59
N THR A 56 -6.68 -3.39 -0.43
CA THR A 56 -7.28 -2.12 -0.81
C THR A 56 -7.43 -2.03 -2.31
N LEU A 57 -8.64 -1.72 -2.75
CA LEU A 57 -8.92 -1.39 -4.15
C LEU A 57 -9.81 -0.16 -4.16
N VAL A 58 -9.32 0.90 -4.77
CA VAL A 58 -10.06 2.16 -4.92
C VAL A 58 -9.97 2.61 -6.36
N CYS A 59 -11.12 2.98 -6.91
CA CYS A 59 -11.18 3.61 -8.22
C CYS A 59 -12.13 4.81 -8.12
N CYS A 60 -11.59 6.01 -8.31
CA CYS A 60 -12.31 7.28 -8.16
C CYS A 60 -12.16 8.12 -9.41
N ASN A 61 -13.18 8.96 -9.70
CA ASN A 61 -13.16 9.80 -10.90
C ASN A 61 -12.11 10.92 -10.83
N HIS A 62 -11.78 11.39 -9.64
CA HIS A 62 -10.82 12.46 -9.43
C HIS A 62 -9.86 12.12 -8.31
N ASN A 63 -8.70 12.78 -8.32
CA ASN A 63 -7.77 12.69 -7.23
C ASN A 63 -8.40 13.29 -5.98
N THR A 64 -8.74 12.44 -5.04
CA THR A 64 -9.23 12.82 -3.72
C THR A 64 -8.11 12.63 -2.71
N THR A 65 -8.31 13.13 -1.50
CA THR A 65 -7.37 12.89 -0.40
C THR A 65 -7.30 11.43 0.02
N GLN A 66 -8.22 10.60 -0.45
CA GLN A 66 -8.33 9.20 -0.04
C GLN A 66 -7.09 8.38 -0.39
N ALA A 67 -6.56 8.51 -1.59
CA ALA A 67 -5.34 7.79 -2.00
C ALA A 67 -4.17 8.16 -1.08
N LYS A 68 -4.01 9.43 -0.80
CA LYS A 68 -2.96 9.93 0.10
C LYS A 68 -3.12 9.38 1.52
N GLN A 69 -4.35 9.35 2.03
CA GLN A 69 -4.66 8.81 3.35
C GLN A 69 -4.34 7.31 3.43
N ILE A 70 -4.65 6.55 2.40
CA ILE A 70 -4.35 5.12 2.33
C ILE A 70 -2.83 4.90 2.40
N ILE A 71 -2.06 5.64 1.62
CA ILE A 71 -0.61 5.56 1.63
C ILE A 71 -0.06 5.90 3.01
N GLU A 72 -0.60 6.92 3.66
CA GLU A 72 -0.21 7.30 5.03
C GLU A 72 -0.49 6.20 6.05
N VAL A 73 -1.65 5.54 5.96
CA VAL A 73 -2.00 4.43 6.87
C VAL A 73 -1.04 3.27 6.69
N TYR A 74 -0.77 2.86 5.45
CA TYR A 74 0.19 1.81 5.15
C TYR A 74 1.58 2.15 5.68
N THR A 75 2.01 3.39 5.50
CA THR A 75 3.30 3.88 5.98
C THR A 75 3.40 3.79 7.50
N LYS A 76 2.38 4.26 8.21
CA LYS A 76 2.36 4.23 9.68
C LYS A 76 2.38 2.81 10.23
N ILE A 77 1.58 1.92 9.65
CA ILE A 77 1.56 0.51 10.06
C ILE A 77 2.93 -0.12 9.83
N SER A 78 3.54 0.13 8.68
CA SER A 78 4.86 -0.41 8.36
C SER A 78 5.95 0.09 9.30
N GLU A 79 5.87 1.34 9.74
CA GLU A 79 6.84 1.92 10.68
C GLU A 79 6.71 1.31 12.08
N ILE A 80 5.50 0.97 12.50
CA ILE A 80 5.23 0.39 13.81
C ILE A 80 5.47 -1.12 13.79
N ALA A 81 4.88 -1.81 12.83
CA ALA A 81 5.02 -3.26 12.63
C ALA A 81 6.07 -3.49 11.53
N THR A 82 7.33 -3.45 11.90
CA THR A 82 8.47 -3.39 10.97
C THR A 82 8.68 -4.66 10.14
N GLY A 83 8.06 -5.77 10.52
CA GLY A 83 8.07 -7.00 9.73
C GLY A 83 7.09 -6.97 8.56
N SER A 84 6.22 -5.97 8.52
CA SER A 84 5.21 -5.84 7.47
C SER A 84 5.87 -5.63 6.10
N TYR A 85 5.23 -6.19 5.07
CA TYR A 85 5.69 -6.01 3.69
C TYR A 85 4.50 -6.00 2.75
N GLY A 86 4.61 -5.21 1.70
CA GLY A 86 3.55 -5.07 0.72
C GLY A 86 3.80 -3.96 -0.26
N MET A 87 2.78 -3.63 -1.02
CA MET A 87 2.88 -2.67 -2.11
C MET A 87 1.57 -1.91 -2.31
N ILE A 88 1.69 -0.69 -2.81
CA ILE A 88 0.57 0.07 -3.36
C ILE A 88 0.95 0.49 -4.77
N TYR A 89 0.05 0.24 -5.72
CA TYR A 89 0.14 0.77 -7.08
C TYR A 89 -0.90 1.85 -7.25
N VAL A 90 -0.50 3.01 -7.74
CA VAL A 90 -1.41 4.12 -8.00
C VAL A 90 -1.27 4.56 -9.45
N TRP A 91 -2.38 4.58 -10.17
CA TRP A 91 -2.46 5.21 -11.47
C TRP A 91 -3.37 6.43 -11.37
N ASP A 92 -2.79 7.60 -11.56
CA ASP A 92 -3.48 8.88 -11.60
C ASP A 92 -3.33 9.47 -12.99
N ASP A 93 -4.38 9.38 -13.80
CA ASP A 93 -4.34 9.85 -15.19
C ASP A 93 -4.33 11.38 -15.31
N GLU A 94 -4.49 12.08 -14.20
CA GLU A 94 -4.39 13.54 -14.15
C GLU A 94 -3.00 14.03 -13.70
N ASP A 95 -2.08 13.12 -13.34
CA ASP A 95 -0.73 13.48 -12.94
C ASP A 95 0.03 14.09 -14.13
N LYS A 96 0.67 15.22 -13.90
CA LYS A 96 1.36 15.97 -14.97
C LYS A 96 2.53 15.19 -15.59
N ASN A 97 3.22 14.39 -14.79
CA ASN A 97 4.43 13.68 -15.22
C ASN A 97 4.17 12.21 -15.52
N TYR A 98 3.25 11.58 -14.76
CA TYR A 98 3.07 10.14 -14.79
C TYR A 98 1.63 9.73 -15.10
N TYR A 99 0.94 10.50 -15.93
CA TYR A 99 -0.46 10.27 -16.29
C TYR A 99 -0.71 8.89 -16.94
N ASN A 100 0.31 8.26 -17.46
CA ASN A 100 0.23 6.94 -18.10
C ASN A 100 1.15 5.91 -17.45
N HIS A 101 1.44 6.06 -16.16
CA HIS A 101 2.31 5.15 -15.42
C HIS A 101 1.71 4.82 -14.07
N PHE A 102 1.91 3.59 -13.62
CA PHE A 102 1.70 3.25 -12.22
C PHE A 102 2.86 3.79 -11.39
N GLN A 103 2.51 4.41 -10.28
CA GLN A 103 3.45 4.81 -9.24
C GLN A 103 3.40 3.75 -8.15
N THR A 104 4.52 3.21 -7.74
CA THR A 104 4.59 2.08 -6.83
C THR A 104 5.23 2.48 -5.52
N TYR A 105 4.57 2.12 -4.42
CA TYR A 105 5.07 2.28 -3.07
C TYR A 105 5.35 0.89 -2.51
N ILE A 106 6.59 0.64 -2.12
CA ILE A 106 7.07 -0.66 -1.63
C ILE A 106 7.37 -0.53 -0.16
N PHE A 107 6.72 -1.36 0.66
CA PHE A 107 6.88 -1.35 2.11
C PHE A 107 7.65 -2.59 2.54
N LYS A 108 8.75 -2.40 3.26
CA LYS A 108 9.52 -3.47 3.87
C LYS A 108 10.45 -2.91 4.95
N LYS A 109 10.65 -3.68 6.01
CA LYS A 109 11.56 -3.33 7.11
C LYS A 109 11.34 -1.92 7.68
N GLY A 110 10.09 -1.51 7.81
CA GLY A 110 9.73 -0.20 8.34
C GLY A 110 9.98 0.97 7.39
N GLN A 111 10.28 0.70 6.13
CA GLN A 111 10.59 1.73 5.14
C GLN A 111 9.61 1.68 3.96
N CYS A 112 9.46 2.82 3.32
CA CYS A 112 8.67 2.94 2.09
C CYS A 112 9.58 3.42 0.96
N GLU A 113 9.64 2.64 -0.12
CA GLU A 113 10.37 2.99 -1.32
C GLU A 113 9.38 3.35 -2.43
N TYR A 114 9.58 4.48 -3.06
CA TYR A 114 8.76 4.94 -4.18
C TYR A 114 9.46 4.70 -5.51
N LYS A 115 8.75 4.09 -6.45
CA LYS A 115 9.27 3.83 -7.81
C LYS A 115 8.18 4.02 -8.85
N ILE A 116 8.57 4.44 -10.03
CA ILE A 116 7.70 4.38 -11.20
C ILE A 116 7.74 2.96 -11.74
N ASP A 117 6.57 2.37 -11.97
CA ASP A 117 6.48 1.02 -12.50
C ASP A 117 6.94 0.97 -13.95
N THR A 118 7.72 -0.05 -14.27
CA THR A 118 8.19 -0.34 -15.63
C THR A 118 7.64 -1.66 -16.18
N ASN A 119 6.83 -2.37 -15.39
CA ASN A 119 6.31 -3.68 -15.78
C ASN A 119 4.96 -3.58 -16.48
N PHE A 120 4.04 -2.77 -15.95
CA PHE A 120 2.70 -2.59 -16.51
C PHE A 120 2.55 -1.31 -17.32
N SER A 121 3.42 -0.34 -17.05
CA SER A 121 3.37 0.96 -17.71
C SER A 121 3.95 0.87 -19.13
N PRO A 122 3.37 1.58 -20.07
CA PRO A 122 2.24 2.50 -19.91
C PRO A 122 0.94 1.79 -19.61
N CYS A 123 0.07 2.44 -18.82
CA CYS A 123 -1.25 1.93 -18.46
C CYS A 123 -2.18 1.89 -19.67
N ILE A 124 -2.00 2.84 -20.59
CA ILE A 124 -2.70 2.87 -21.86
C ILE A 124 -1.74 2.28 -22.88
N PRO A 125 -2.08 1.15 -23.52
CA PRO A 125 -1.19 0.49 -24.45
C PRO A 125 -0.87 1.38 -25.66
N THR A 126 0.39 1.42 -26.03
CA THR A 126 0.83 2.15 -27.24
C THR A 126 0.41 1.47 -28.52
N ILE A 127 -0.12 0.26 -28.43
CA ILE A 127 -0.59 -0.49 -29.59
C ILE A 127 -1.67 0.26 -30.37
N GLU A 128 -2.40 1.14 -29.73
CA GLU A 128 -3.40 1.96 -30.40
C GLU A 128 -2.78 2.86 -31.47
N ASP A 129 -1.54 3.23 -31.25
CA ASP A 129 -0.81 4.05 -32.22
C ASP A 129 -0.37 3.24 -33.46
N ALA A 130 -0.40 1.91 -33.37
CA ALA A 130 0.01 1.02 -34.43
C ALA A 130 -1.07 0.84 -35.50
N PHE A 131 -2.26 1.37 -35.30
CA PHE A 131 -3.35 1.34 -36.28
C PHE A 131 -3.29 2.49 -37.29
N ILE A 132 -2.20 3.15 -37.36
CA ILE A 132 -1.98 4.17 -38.39
C ILE A 132 -1.50 3.46 -39.63
N ASP A 133 -2.37 3.34 -40.58
CA ASP A 133 -2.05 2.83 -41.91
C ASP A 133 -1.48 3.93 -42.81
#